data_9f82216192810adf170329dee1a9ff3c
#
_entry.id   9f82216192810adf170329dee1a9ff3c
#
_cell.length_a   1.000
_cell.length_b   1.000
_cell.length_c   1.000
_cell.angle_alpha   90.00
_cell.angle_beta   90.00
_cell.angle_gamma   90.00
#
_symmetry.space_group_name_H-M   'P 1'
#
loop_
_entity.id
_entity.type
_entity.pdbx_description
1 polymer ?
#
loop_
_entity_poly.entity_id
_entity_poly.type
_entity_poly.pdbx_seq_one_letter_code
_entity_poly.pdbx_strand_id
1 'polypeptide(L)'
;MSPERKKLVLALALIFAVNIFIIALAQRASAELYKKGSGGPAVTEIQTRLKNWGYYSGDVDGVYGSQTEKAVRWFQQKNGLSADGQVGDLTLAALGIPPSGTSSQSENSGGSGSLDLLARLISAEARGEPYEGQVAVGAVVLNRVNHPSFPNSVAEVIYQPGAFSCLDDGQFDEPVAESAYRAARDAVNGWDPSYGAIYYFNPVTATSKWIWSRPLIVNIGKHRFCA
;
A
#
# COMPACT_ATOMS: atom_id res chain seq x y z
N MET A 1 28.15 9.47 -49.75
CA MET A 1 28.92 8.88 -48.63
C MET A 1 29.58 7.63 -49.19
N SER A 2 30.90 7.55 -49.09
CA SER A 2 31.65 6.37 -49.60
C SER A 2 31.24 5.09 -48.89
N PRO A 3 31.35 3.91 -49.54
CA PRO A 3 30.97 2.62 -48.93
C PRO A 3 31.71 2.33 -47.59
N GLU A 4 32.93 2.77 -47.47
CA GLU A 4 33.72 2.66 -46.23
C GLU A 4 33.18 3.51 -45.08
N ARG A 5 32.70 4.74 -45.37
CA ARG A 5 32.05 5.58 -44.36
C ARG A 5 30.71 5.01 -43.89
N LYS A 6 29.95 4.34 -44.79
CA LYS A 6 28.71 3.64 -44.42
C LYS A 6 28.99 2.48 -43.45
N LYS A 7 30.03 1.67 -43.76
CA LYS A 7 30.45 0.56 -42.87
C LYS A 7 30.89 1.05 -41.48
N LEU A 8 31.66 2.15 -41.45
CA LEU A 8 32.09 2.76 -40.19
C LEU A 8 30.91 3.27 -39.36
N VAL A 9 29.96 3.96 -39.96
CA VAL A 9 28.76 4.44 -39.25
C VAL A 9 27.91 3.28 -38.74
N LEU A 10 27.77 2.21 -39.53
CA LEU A 10 27.02 1.02 -39.10
C LEU A 10 27.71 0.31 -37.91
N ALA A 11 29.03 0.20 -37.93
CA ALA A 11 29.81 -0.37 -36.85
C ALA A 11 29.68 0.44 -35.54
N LEU A 12 29.76 1.78 -35.65
CA LEU A 12 29.60 2.66 -34.48
C LEU A 12 28.16 2.59 -33.92
N ALA A 13 27.15 2.53 -34.75
CA ALA A 13 25.75 2.37 -34.32
C ALA A 13 25.53 1.02 -33.63
N LEU A 14 26.16 -0.04 -34.12
CA LEU A 14 26.08 -1.38 -33.49
C LEU A 14 26.76 -1.37 -32.10
N ILE A 15 27.95 -0.79 -31.99
CA ILE A 15 28.67 -0.66 -30.71
C ILE A 15 27.84 0.17 -29.72
N PHE A 16 27.21 1.24 -30.17
CA PHE A 16 26.35 2.08 -29.33
C PHE A 16 25.10 1.32 -28.86
N ALA A 17 24.45 0.56 -29.74
CA ALA A 17 23.31 -0.27 -29.40
C ALA A 17 23.68 -1.39 -28.41
N VAL A 18 24.84 -2.02 -28.57
CA VAL A 18 25.34 -3.05 -27.65
C VAL A 18 25.67 -2.44 -26.29
N ASN A 19 26.27 -1.24 -26.23
CA ASN A 19 26.54 -0.55 -24.97
C ASN A 19 25.24 -0.17 -24.24
N ILE A 20 24.22 0.34 -24.95
CA ILE A 20 22.89 0.63 -24.36
C ILE A 20 22.26 -0.66 -23.82
N PHE A 21 22.37 -1.77 -24.56
CA PHE A 21 21.83 -3.07 -24.13
C PHE A 21 22.55 -3.61 -22.91
N ILE A 22 23.89 -3.49 -22.83
CA ILE A 22 24.70 -3.87 -21.66
C ILE A 22 24.34 -2.99 -20.46
N ILE A 23 24.16 -1.68 -20.64
CA ILE A 23 23.74 -0.76 -19.56
C ILE A 23 22.34 -1.12 -19.08
N ALA A 24 21.41 -1.43 -19.97
CA ALA A 24 20.05 -1.86 -19.63
C ALA A 24 20.04 -3.22 -18.90
N LEU A 25 20.94 -4.14 -19.26
CA LEU A 25 21.13 -5.43 -18.55
C LEU A 25 21.78 -5.20 -17.17
N ALA A 26 22.74 -4.29 -17.05
CA ALA A 26 23.35 -3.96 -15.77
C ALA A 26 22.39 -3.28 -14.79
N GLN A 27 21.43 -2.49 -15.29
CA GLN A 27 20.38 -1.89 -14.47
C GLN A 27 19.32 -2.91 -14.00
N ARG A 28 19.21 -4.08 -14.65
CA ARG A 28 18.38 -5.21 -14.17
C ARG A 28 19.05 -6.06 -13.10
N ALA A 29 20.33 -5.84 -12.80
CA ALA A 29 21.15 -6.74 -11.99
C ALA A 29 21.35 -6.27 -10.54
N SER A 30 20.32 -5.70 -9.90
CA SER A 30 20.34 -5.51 -8.44
C SER A 30 18.89 -5.50 -7.92
N ALA A 31 18.16 -6.59 -8.13
CA ALA A 31 17.02 -6.88 -7.28
C ALA A 31 17.58 -7.01 -5.86
N GLU A 32 17.35 -6.00 -5.01
CA GLU A 32 17.68 -6.10 -3.59
C GLU A 32 16.90 -7.25 -2.99
N LEU A 33 17.63 -8.22 -2.47
CA LEU A 33 17.05 -9.41 -1.87
C LEU A 33 17.40 -9.45 -0.39
N TYR A 34 16.41 -9.22 0.47
CA TYR A 34 16.58 -9.35 1.92
C TYR A 34 16.11 -10.74 2.37
N LYS A 35 16.96 -11.42 3.12
CA LYS A 35 16.75 -12.77 3.63
C LYS A 35 17.46 -12.94 4.96
N LYS A 36 17.31 -14.10 5.58
CA LYS A 36 18.03 -14.44 6.81
C LYS A 36 19.51 -14.13 6.69
N GLY A 37 20.03 -13.33 7.63
CA GLY A 37 21.38 -12.80 7.66
C GLY A 37 21.54 -11.40 7.05
N SER A 38 20.53 -10.86 6.37
CA SER A 38 20.51 -9.44 5.97
C SER A 38 20.33 -8.54 7.19
N GLY A 39 20.80 -7.29 7.10
CA GLY A 39 20.66 -6.32 8.18
C GLY A 39 20.70 -4.88 7.67
N GLY A 40 20.40 -3.94 8.56
CA GLY A 40 20.47 -2.51 8.29
C GLY A 40 19.11 -1.82 8.14
N PRO A 41 19.09 -0.54 7.69
CA PRO A 41 17.90 0.30 7.69
C PRO A 41 16.71 -0.28 6.91
N ALA A 42 16.96 -0.94 5.78
CA ALA A 42 15.91 -1.57 4.99
C ALA A 42 15.25 -2.73 5.74
N VAL A 43 16.02 -3.53 6.50
CA VAL A 43 15.46 -4.59 7.35
C VAL A 43 14.65 -3.99 8.50
N THR A 44 15.09 -2.89 9.07
CA THR A 44 14.33 -2.13 10.08
C THR A 44 12.97 -1.69 9.52
N GLU A 45 12.94 -1.17 8.30
CA GLU A 45 11.69 -0.77 7.64
C GLU A 45 10.77 -1.97 7.38
N ILE A 46 11.31 -3.09 6.87
CA ILE A 46 10.58 -4.34 6.66
C ILE A 46 9.95 -4.82 7.98
N GLN A 47 10.74 -4.90 9.05
CA GLN A 47 10.25 -5.31 10.37
C GLN A 47 9.19 -4.36 10.91
N THR A 48 9.37 -3.05 10.73
CA THR A 48 8.42 -2.02 11.15
C THR A 48 7.07 -2.22 10.46
N ARG A 49 7.07 -2.41 9.12
CA ARG A 49 5.85 -2.68 8.35
C ARG A 49 5.15 -3.95 8.82
N LEU A 50 5.89 -5.05 8.88
CA LEU A 50 5.36 -6.33 9.34
C LEU A 50 4.81 -6.26 10.77
N LYS A 51 5.44 -5.49 11.67
CA LYS A 51 4.97 -5.29 13.04
C LYS A 51 3.70 -4.46 13.09
N ASN A 52 3.65 -3.35 12.35
CA ASN A 52 2.47 -2.49 12.27
C ASN A 52 1.26 -3.24 11.69
N TRP A 53 1.49 -4.18 10.79
CA TRP A 53 0.44 -4.99 10.15
C TRP A 53 0.16 -6.32 10.87
N GLY A 54 0.73 -6.53 12.06
CA GLY A 54 0.46 -7.69 12.91
C GLY A 54 1.13 -8.99 12.48
N TYR A 55 1.99 -8.97 11.46
CA TYR A 55 2.72 -10.17 11.00
C TYR A 55 3.98 -10.45 11.82
N TYR A 56 4.53 -9.47 12.53
CA TYR A 56 5.76 -9.56 13.30
C TYR A 56 5.57 -9.11 14.74
N SER A 57 5.91 -9.98 15.70
CA SER A 57 5.80 -9.71 17.15
C SER A 57 7.14 -9.49 17.84
N GLY A 58 8.26 -9.62 17.11
CA GLY A 58 9.61 -9.42 17.65
C GLY A 58 10.01 -7.95 17.78
N ASP A 59 11.25 -7.72 18.19
CA ASP A 59 11.83 -6.38 18.24
C ASP A 59 12.27 -5.93 16.85
N VAL A 60 12.10 -4.64 16.57
CA VAL A 60 12.58 -4.00 15.34
C VAL A 60 14.06 -3.66 15.54
N ASP A 61 14.92 -4.65 15.30
CA ASP A 61 16.36 -4.59 15.57
C ASP A 61 17.22 -4.39 14.31
N GLY A 62 16.57 -4.39 13.13
CA GLY A 62 17.26 -4.30 11.85
C GLY A 62 18.06 -5.53 11.46
N VAL A 63 17.83 -6.69 12.11
CA VAL A 63 18.48 -7.96 11.82
C VAL A 63 17.45 -8.95 11.26
N TYR A 64 17.65 -9.43 10.03
CA TYR A 64 16.77 -10.41 9.42
C TYR A 64 17.02 -11.80 10.01
N GLY A 65 16.40 -12.06 11.15
CA GLY A 65 16.48 -13.33 11.85
C GLY A 65 15.38 -14.31 11.43
N SER A 66 15.32 -15.45 12.14
CA SER A 66 14.29 -16.49 11.88
C SER A 66 12.87 -16.01 12.19
N GLN A 67 12.70 -15.07 13.10
CA GLN A 67 11.39 -14.48 13.40
C GLN A 67 10.92 -13.58 12.26
N THR A 68 11.82 -12.76 11.70
CA THR A 68 11.54 -11.92 10.53
C THR A 68 11.21 -12.79 9.31
N GLU A 69 11.95 -13.87 9.08
CA GLU A 69 11.67 -14.82 7.99
C GLU A 69 10.26 -15.44 8.11
N LYS A 70 9.87 -15.87 9.30
CA LYS A 70 8.52 -16.42 9.55
C LYS A 70 7.42 -15.39 9.29
N ALA A 71 7.63 -14.15 9.73
CA ALA A 71 6.70 -13.05 9.51
C ALA A 71 6.55 -12.73 8.01
N VAL A 72 7.66 -12.70 7.27
CA VAL A 72 7.66 -12.50 5.82
C VAL A 72 6.93 -13.63 5.09
N ARG A 73 7.17 -14.91 5.44
CA ARG A 73 6.43 -16.05 4.85
C ARG A 73 4.93 -15.93 5.09
N TRP A 74 4.54 -15.59 6.30
CA TRP A 74 3.13 -15.39 6.64
C TRP A 74 2.52 -14.22 5.85
N PHE A 75 3.21 -13.09 5.80
CA PHE A 75 2.81 -11.95 4.98
C PHE A 75 2.65 -12.33 3.50
N GLN A 76 3.65 -12.99 2.91
CA GLN A 76 3.63 -13.43 1.52
C GLN A 76 2.44 -14.34 1.24
N GLN A 77 2.19 -15.33 2.12
CA GLN A 77 1.07 -16.25 1.99
C GLN A 77 -0.28 -15.51 1.99
N LYS A 78 -0.44 -14.53 2.90
CA LYS A 78 -1.68 -13.75 3.01
C LYS A 78 -1.91 -12.81 1.84
N ASN A 79 -0.84 -12.39 1.17
CA ASN A 79 -0.90 -11.47 0.03
C ASN A 79 -0.75 -12.17 -1.33
N GLY A 80 -0.89 -13.51 -1.39
CA GLY A 80 -0.84 -14.26 -2.66
C GLY A 80 0.53 -14.29 -3.33
N LEU A 81 1.60 -14.02 -2.57
CA LEU A 81 2.98 -14.07 -3.04
C LEU A 81 3.60 -15.46 -2.80
N SER A 82 4.72 -15.76 -3.49
CA SER A 82 5.53 -16.94 -3.17
C SER A 82 6.05 -16.84 -1.74
N ALA A 83 5.65 -17.77 -0.88
CA ALA A 83 6.01 -17.75 0.55
C ALA A 83 7.41 -18.35 0.80
N ASP A 84 8.43 -17.80 0.14
CA ASP A 84 9.83 -18.21 0.23
C ASP A 84 10.58 -17.60 1.43
N GLY A 85 9.99 -16.62 2.10
CA GLY A 85 10.59 -15.91 3.22
C GLY A 85 11.74 -15.00 2.80
N GLN A 86 11.80 -14.60 1.53
CA GLN A 86 12.76 -13.65 1.01
C GLN A 86 12.03 -12.40 0.52
N VAL A 87 12.57 -11.22 0.82
CA VAL A 87 11.96 -9.96 0.42
C VAL A 87 12.69 -9.46 -0.82
N GLY A 88 12.12 -9.76 -1.98
CA GLY A 88 12.49 -9.20 -3.28
C GLY A 88 11.51 -8.10 -3.70
N ASP A 89 11.64 -7.62 -4.94
CA ASP A 89 10.88 -6.48 -5.47
C ASP A 89 9.36 -6.61 -5.29
N LEU A 90 8.79 -7.79 -5.54
CA LEU A 90 7.35 -8.02 -5.37
C LEU A 90 6.91 -7.94 -3.89
N THR A 91 7.76 -8.45 -2.99
CA THR A 91 7.48 -8.39 -1.56
C THR A 91 7.71 -6.97 -1.02
N LEU A 92 8.75 -6.25 -1.49
CA LEU A 92 8.96 -4.83 -1.18
C LEU A 92 7.77 -3.99 -1.65
N ALA A 93 7.32 -4.18 -2.89
CA ALA A 93 6.16 -3.48 -3.43
C ALA A 93 4.89 -3.75 -2.59
N ALA A 94 4.64 -5.01 -2.22
CA ALA A 94 3.51 -5.36 -1.35
C ALA A 94 3.64 -4.79 0.07
N LEU A 95 4.87 -4.62 0.58
CA LEU A 95 5.15 -3.92 1.84
C LEU A 95 5.09 -2.39 1.70
N GLY A 96 4.90 -1.85 0.48
CA GLY A 96 4.94 -0.43 0.21
C GLY A 96 6.32 0.21 0.42
N ILE A 97 7.38 -0.58 0.26
CA ILE A 97 8.76 -0.13 0.38
C ILE A 97 9.32 0.01 -1.05
N PRO A 98 9.68 1.24 -1.50
CA PRO A 98 10.28 1.40 -2.82
C PRO A 98 11.64 0.68 -2.87
N PRO A 99 11.97 -0.01 -3.98
CA PRO A 99 13.28 -0.63 -4.14
C PRO A 99 14.38 0.42 -4.07
N SER A 100 15.48 0.10 -3.35
CA SER A 100 16.62 1.02 -3.19
C SER A 100 17.27 1.27 -4.55
N GLY A 101 17.27 2.52 -4.99
CA GLY A 101 17.79 2.95 -6.29
C GLY A 101 16.84 3.84 -7.08
N THR A 102 15.58 3.89 -6.70
CA THR A 102 14.65 4.89 -7.19
C THR A 102 14.55 6.01 -6.16
N SER A 103 15.45 6.98 -6.24
CA SER A 103 15.23 8.28 -5.59
C SER A 103 13.85 8.77 -6.01
N SER A 104 13.01 8.97 -5.01
CA SER A 104 11.66 9.51 -5.08
C SER A 104 11.57 10.68 -6.06
N GLN A 105 11.13 10.42 -7.27
CA GLN A 105 10.49 11.38 -8.15
C GLN A 105 9.55 10.62 -9.06
N SER A 106 8.40 10.25 -8.50
CA SER A 106 7.19 10.07 -9.28
C SER A 106 6.14 10.96 -8.63
N GLU A 107 6.29 12.25 -8.87
CA GLU A 107 5.19 13.19 -8.81
C GLU A 107 4.23 12.82 -9.95
N ASN A 108 3.39 11.83 -9.67
CA ASN A 108 2.19 11.64 -10.45
C ASN A 108 1.11 12.48 -9.75
N SER A 109 0.84 13.65 -10.28
CA SER A 109 -0.09 14.68 -9.75
C SER A 109 -1.50 14.14 -9.45
N GLY A 110 -1.85 12.95 -9.90
CA GLY A 110 -3.10 12.26 -9.56
C GLY A 110 -3.03 11.43 -8.27
N GLY A 111 -1.87 10.86 -7.94
CA GLY A 111 -1.70 10.00 -6.76
C GLY A 111 -1.62 10.76 -5.44
N SER A 112 -1.01 11.95 -5.43
CA SER A 112 -0.88 12.78 -4.24
C SER A 112 -2.24 13.31 -3.75
N GLY A 113 -3.09 13.77 -4.68
CA GLY A 113 -4.43 14.27 -4.34
C GLY A 113 -5.35 13.17 -3.81
N SER A 114 -5.29 11.97 -4.36
CA SER A 114 -6.10 10.83 -3.92
C SER A 114 -5.67 10.33 -2.53
N LEU A 115 -4.36 10.33 -2.25
CA LEU A 115 -3.82 9.95 -0.94
C LEU A 115 -4.20 10.98 0.14
N ASP A 116 -4.09 12.27 -0.16
CA ASP A 116 -4.50 13.34 0.75
C ASP A 116 -6.00 13.26 1.06
N LEU A 117 -6.82 13.06 0.03
CA LEU A 117 -8.26 12.92 0.18
C LEU A 117 -8.64 11.70 1.03
N LEU A 118 -7.98 10.55 0.81
CA LEU A 118 -8.17 9.35 1.62
C LEU A 118 -7.73 9.56 3.06
N ALA A 119 -6.58 10.19 3.30
CA ALA A 119 -6.10 10.52 4.63
C ALA A 119 -7.05 11.47 5.36
N ARG A 120 -7.61 12.45 4.67
CA ARG A 120 -8.61 13.38 5.20
C ARG A 120 -9.87 12.65 5.64
N LEU A 121 -10.38 11.74 4.81
CA LEU A 121 -11.53 10.90 5.18
C LEU A 121 -11.23 10.03 6.40
N ILE A 122 -10.10 9.33 6.41
CA ILE A 122 -9.70 8.50 7.55
C ILE A 122 -9.60 9.33 8.83
N SER A 123 -9.03 10.55 8.75
CA SER A 123 -8.93 11.46 9.88
C SER A 123 -10.29 11.90 10.41
N ALA A 124 -11.27 12.08 9.53
CA ALA A 124 -12.63 12.47 9.91
C ALA A 124 -13.44 11.31 10.49
N GLU A 125 -13.41 10.14 9.83
CA GLU A 125 -14.26 8.98 10.16
C GLU A 125 -13.69 8.08 11.26
N ALA A 126 -12.36 8.04 11.40
CA ALA A 126 -11.66 7.09 12.28
C ALA A 126 -10.78 7.76 13.35
N ARG A 127 -11.02 9.03 13.64
CA ARG A 127 -10.33 9.75 14.72
C ARG A 127 -10.64 9.08 16.06
N GLY A 128 -9.59 8.61 16.73
CA GLY A 128 -9.74 7.88 18.00
C GLY A 128 -10.01 6.39 17.86
N GLU A 129 -10.02 5.85 16.64
CA GLU A 129 -9.96 4.41 16.40
C GLU A 129 -8.52 3.89 16.56
N PRO A 130 -8.36 2.59 16.91
CA PRO A 130 -7.06 1.92 16.80
C PRO A 130 -6.47 2.09 15.40
N TYR A 131 -5.15 2.09 15.27
CA TYR A 131 -4.49 2.28 13.97
C TYR A 131 -5.00 1.32 12.89
N GLU A 132 -5.20 0.05 13.25
CA GLU A 132 -5.81 -0.96 12.38
C GLU A 132 -7.21 -0.54 11.89
N GLY A 133 -8.02 0.08 12.76
CA GLY A 133 -9.34 0.62 12.40
C GLY A 133 -9.26 1.79 11.43
N GLN A 134 -8.24 2.65 11.58
CA GLN A 134 -7.97 3.74 10.63
C GLN A 134 -7.61 3.18 9.24
N VAL A 135 -6.75 2.15 9.18
CA VAL A 135 -6.40 1.48 7.93
C VAL A 135 -7.63 0.79 7.32
N ALA A 136 -8.44 0.11 8.14
CA ALA A 136 -9.65 -0.57 7.69
C ALA A 136 -10.64 0.39 7.01
N VAL A 137 -10.84 1.59 7.56
CA VAL A 137 -11.69 2.63 6.93
C VAL A 137 -11.13 3.02 5.56
N GLY A 138 -9.81 3.22 5.44
CA GLY A 138 -9.16 3.48 4.16
C GLY A 138 -9.30 2.33 3.17
N ALA A 139 -9.14 1.10 3.64
CA ALA A 139 -9.28 -0.10 2.82
C ALA A 139 -10.71 -0.26 2.27
N VAL A 140 -11.74 0.05 3.06
CA VAL A 140 -13.14 0.03 2.57
C VAL A 140 -13.34 0.98 1.38
N VAL A 141 -12.74 2.16 1.38
CA VAL A 141 -12.81 3.08 0.23
C VAL A 141 -12.17 2.44 -1.00
N LEU A 142 -10.99 1.84 -0.84
CA LEU A 142 -10.28 1.19 -1.94
C LEU A 142 -11.01 -0.07 -2.43
N ASN A 143 -11.63 -0.84 -1.53
CA ASN A 143 -12.48 -1.97 -1.89
C ASN A 143 -13.69 -1.52 -2.72
N ARG A 144 -14.31 -0.40 -2.35
CA ARG A 144 -15.40 0.19 -3.16
C ARG A 144 -14.92 0.60 -4.54
N VAL A 145 -13.75 1.27 -4.67
CA VAL A 145 -13.16 1.64 -5.97
C VAL A 145 -13.00 0.42 -6.88
N ASN A 146 -12.65 -0.74 -6.32
CA ASN A 146 -12.47 -1.98 -7.06
C ASN A 146 -13.76 -2.81 -7.23
N HIS A 147 -14.87 -2.39 -6.61
CA HIS A 147 -16.12 -3.14 -6.64
C HIS A 147 -17.06 -2.60 -7.72
N PRO A 148 -17.69 -3.46 -8.58
CA PRO A 148 -18.46 -3.03 -9.73
C PRO A 148 -19.73 -2.22 -9.41
N SER A 149 -20.18 -2.22 -8.17
CA SER A 149 -21.37 -1.45 -7.72
C SER A 149 -21.05 -0.05 -7.23
N PHE A 150 -19.77 0.37 -7.24
CA PHE A 150 -19.32 1.68 -6.77
C PHE A 150 -18.55 2.42 -7.86
N PRO A 151 -18.37 3.75 -7.72
CA PRO A 151 -17.49 4.51 -8.58
C PRO A 151 -16.05 3.98 -8.56
N ASN A 152 -15.30 4.24 -9.64
CA ASN A 152 -13.97 3.68 -9.86
C ASN A 152 -12.81 4.62 -9.46
N SER A 153 -13.09 5.65 -8.69
CA SER A 153 -12.06 6.54 -8.14
C SER A 153 -12.31 6.87 -6.67
N VAL A 154 -11.22 7.13 -5.93
CA VAL A 154 -11.29 7.52 -4.51
C VAL A 154 -12.18 8.75 -4.32
N ALA A 155 -12.03 9.76 -5.17
CA ALA A 155 -12.81 10.99 -5.07
C ALA A 155 -14.32 10.71 -5.27
N GLU A 156 -14.68 9.96 -6.30
CA GLU A 156 -16.10 9.67 -6.58
C GLU A 156 -16.73 8.79 -5.49
N VAL A 157 -15.98 7.83 -4.90
CA VAL A 157 -16.45 7.04 -3.77
C VAL A 157 -16.67 7.90 -2.53
N ILE A 158 -15.73 8.82 -2.24
CA ILE A 158 -15.82 9.70 -1.07
C ILE A 158 -16.98 10.70 -1.22
N TYR A 159 -17.09 11.36 -2.37
CA TYR A 159 -18.10 12.37 -2.61
C TYR A 159 -19.46 11.81 -3.08
N GLN A 160 -19.64 10.49 -3.08
CA GLN A 160 -20.94 9.89 -3.37
C GLN A 160 -21.99 10.37 -2.36
N PRO A 161 -23.15 10.87 -2.78
CA PRO A 161 -24.14 11.43 -1.86
C PRO A 161 -24.53 10.45 -0.74
N GLY A 162 -24.36 10.89 0.51
CA GLY A 162 -24.69 10.10 1.70
C GLY A 162 -23.74 8.94 2.01
N ALA A 163 -22.56 8.86 1.36
CA ALA A 163 -21.58 7.81 1.62
C ALA A 163 -20.88 7.99 2.96
N PHE A 164 -20.60 9.23 3.35
CA PHE A 164 -19.88 9.59 4.57
C PHE A 164 -20.48 10.84 5.20
N SER A 165 -20.85 10.76 6.49
CA SER A 165 -21.50 11.87 7.21
C SER A 165 -20.53 13.01 7.54
N CYS A 166 -19.23 12.73 7.61
CA CYS A 166 -18.21 13.72 7.91
C CYS A 166 -18.09 14.86 6.88
N LEU A 167 -18.62 14.66 5.68
CA LEU A 167 -18.68 15.67 4.62
C LEU A 167 -19.72 16.78 4.95
N ASP A 168 -20.75 16.44 5.73
CA ASP A 168 -21.86 17.34 6.04
C ASP A 168 -21.70 18.03 7.41
N ASP A 169 -20.90 17.46 8.31
CA ASP A 169 -20.74 17.94 9.70
C ASP A 169 -19.46 18.77 9.97
N GLY A 170 -18.65 18.98 8.93
CA GLY A 170 -17.43 19.78 8.97
C GLY A 170 -16.18 19.05 9.49
N GLN A 171 -16.28 17.79 9.91
CA GLN A 171 -15.12 17.01 10.36
C GLN A 171 -14.09 16.77 9.26
N PHE A 172 -14.56 16.76 8.01
CA PHE A 172 -13.71 16.59 6.84
C PHE A 172 -12.73 17.78 6.62
N ASP A 173 -13.08 18.97 7.09
CA ASP A 173 -12.26 20.18 6.95
C ASP A 173 -11.27 20.39 8.12
N GLU A 174 -11.31 19.51 9.11
CA GLU A 174 -10.40 19.53 10.24
C GLU A 174 -8.96 19.15 9.83
N PRO A 175 -7.93 19.61 10.59
CA PRO A 175 -6.55 19.20 10.34
C PRO A 175 -6.39 17.67 10.32
N VAL A 176 -5.73 17.17 9.29
CA VAL A 176 -5.51 15.73 9.09
C VAL A 176 -4.48 15.21 10.08
N ALA A 177 -4.81 14.17 10.81
CA ALA A 177 -3.90 13.53 11.73
C ALA A 177 -2.76 12.80 10.99
N GLU A 178 -1.54 12.84 11.53
CA GLU A 178 -0.37 12.14 10.96
C GLU A 178 -0.60 10.61 10.87
N SER A 179 -1.32 10.03 11.85
CA SER A 179 -1.70 8.61 11.80
C SER A 179 -2.60 8.28 10.61
N ALA A 180 -3.47 9.21 10.19
CA ALA A 180 -4.36 9.01 9.05
C ALA A 180 -3.60 9.01 7.72
N TYR A 181 -2.57 9.85 7.57
CA TYR A 181 -1.67 9.79 6.40
C TYR A 181 -0.92 8.46 6.30
N ARG A 182 -0.46 7.95 7.44
CA ARG A 182 0.19 6.62 7.48
C ARG A 182 -0.81 5.52 7.15
N ALA A 183 -2.00 5.57 7.73
CA ALA A 183 -3.07 4.60 7.49
C ALA A 183 -3.52 4.59 6.02
N ALA A 184 -3.64 5.78 5.39
CA ALA A 184 -3.96 5.90 3.98
C ALA A 184 -2.88 5.25 3.09
N ARG A 185 -1.60 5.49 3.40
CA ARG A 185 -0.49 4.84 2.69
C ARG A 185 -0.50 3.33 2.84
N ASP A 186 -0.73 2.83 4.05
CA ASP A 186 -0.76 1.40 4.32
C ASP A 186 -1.94 0.71 3.61
N ALA A 187 -3.11 1.35 3.57
CA ALA A 187 -4.26 0.87 2.80
C ALA A 187 -3.96 0.85 1.29
N VAL A 188 -3.39 1.93 0.72
CA VAL A 188 -2.99 1.99 -0.70
C VAL A 188 -1.93 0.93 -1.02
N ASN A 189 -1.06 0.61 -0.09
CA ASN A 189 -0.05 -0.44 -0.21
C ASN A 189 -0.62 -1.86 -0.02
N GLY A 190 -1.94 -2.00 0.12
CA GLY A 190 -2.62 -3.29 0.12
C GLY A 190 -2.90 -3.88 1.51
N TRP A 191 -2.62 -3.17 2.61
CA TRP A 191 -3.07 -3.65 3.91
C TRP A 191 -4.56 -3.42 4.09
N ASP A 192 -5.33 -4.50 4.06
CA ASP A 192 -6.77 -4.49 4.30
C ASP A 192 -7.16 -5.35 5.53
N PRO A 193 -7.18 -4.78 6.72
CA PRO A 193 -7.63 -5.49 7.92
C PRO A 193 -9.15 -5.68 7.95
N SER A 194 -9.90 -5.07 7.03
CA SER A 194 -11.34 -5.29 6.88
C SER A 194 -11.69 -6.56 6.10
N TYR A 195 -10.70 -7.23 5.49
CA TYR A 195 -10.84 -8.45 4.70
C TYR A 195 -11.84 -8.32 3.53
N GLY A 196 -11.75 -7.23 2.79
CA GLY A 196 -12.59 -6.97 1.62
C GLY A 196 -13.95 -6.33 1.93
N ALA A 197 -14.14 -5.81 3.14
CA ALA A 197 -15.39 -5.13 3.49
C ALA A 197 -15.62 -3.90 2.59
N ILE A 198 -16.88 -3.72 2.21
CA ILE A 198 -17.33 -2.55 1.43
C ILE A 198 -18.27 -1.64 2.25
N TYR A 199 -18.62 -2.05 3.46
CA TYR A 199 -19.38 -1.26 4.41
C TYR A 199 -18.76 -1.32 5.80
N TYR A 200 -18.95 -0.25 6.57
CA TYR A 200 -18.69 -0.24 8.00
C TYR A 200 -19.70 0.69 8.71
N PHE A 201 -19.87 0.48 9.99
CA PHE A 201 -20.71 1.32 10.84
C PHE A 201 -20.37 1.17 12.31
N ASN A 202 -20.65 2.20 13.09
CA ASN A 202 -20.62 2.13 14.54
C ASN A 202 -21.96 1.58 15.06
N PRO A 203 -21.99 0.42 15.73
CA PRO A 203 -23.23 -0.19 16.21
C PRO A 203 -23.92 0.62 17.32
N VAL A 204 -23.22 1.56 17.96
CA VAL A 204 -23.83 2.42 19.00
C VAL A 204 -24.66 3.54 18.38
N THR A 205 -24.27 4.03 17.20
CA THR A 205 -24.93 5.18 16.55
C THR A 205 -25.77 4.80 15.34
N ALA A 206 -25.57 3.62 14.77
CA ALA A 206 -26.24 3.21 13.54
C ALA A 206 -27.72 2.89 13.78
N THR A 207 -28.60 3.59 13.06
CA THR A 207 -30.08 3.44 13.12
C THR A 207 -30.66 2.71 11.92
N SER A 208 -29.90 2.58 10.82
CA SER A 208 -30.35 1.97 9.57
C SER A 208 -30.50 0.45 9.71
N LYS A 209 -31.73 -0.08 9.58
CA LYS A 209 -31.98 -1.53 9.56
C LYS A 209 -31.24 -2.23 8.42
N TRP A 210 -31.04 -1.53 7.31
CA TRP A 210 -30.34 -2.07 6.15
C TRP A 210 -28.88 -2.38 6.45
N ILE A 211 -28.14 -1.46 7.10
CA ILE A 211 -26.73 -1.70 7.43
C ILE A 211 -26.57 -2.85 8.44
N TRP A 212 -27.54 -2.99 9.36
CA TRP A 212 -27.56 -4.09 10.31
C TRP A 212 -27.81 -5.47 9.67
N SER A 213 -28.42 -5.51 8.47
CA SER A 213 -28.64 -6.74 7.71
C SER A 213 -27.42 -7.20 6.90
N ARG A 214 -26.35 -6.39 6.83
CA ARG A 214 -25.15 -6.75 6.08
C ARG A 214 -24.36 -7.85 6.80
N PRO A 215 -23.82 -8.85 6.05
CA PRO A 215 -22.98 -9.90 6.63
C PRO A 215 -21.76 -9.29 7.30
N LEU A 216 -21.60 -9.56 8.60
CA LEU A 216 -20.43 -9.14 9.35
C LEU A 216 -19.20 -9.91 8.90
N ILE A 217 -18.10 -9.20 8.64
CA ILE A 217 -16.78 -9.77 8.35
C ILE A 217 -15.92 -9.71 9.61
N VAL A 218 -15.72 -8.50 10.18
CA VAL A 218 -14.85 -8.29 11.34
C VAL A 218 -15.30 -7.09 12.16
N ASN A 219 -14.97 -7.08 13.46
CA ASN A 219 -15.08 -5.91 14.32
C ASN A 219 -13.66 -5.38 14.61
N ILE A 220 -13.44 -4.10 14.38
CA ILE A 220 -12.17 -3.42 14.69
C ILE A 220 -12.52 -2.11 15.40
N GLY A 221 -11.98 -1.91 16.60
CA GLY A 221 -12.32 -0.74 17.41
C GLY A 221 -13.83 -0.66 17.66
N LYS A 222 -14.41 0.49 17.36
CA LYS A 222 -15.87 0.74 17.51
C LYS A 222 -16.67 0.38 16.27
N HIS A 223 -16.01 -0.04 15.18
CA HIS A 223 -16.67 -0.29 13.90
C HIS A 223 -16.89 -1.78 13.60
N ARG A 224 -18.03 -2.05 12.98
CA ARG A 224 -18.35 -3.33 12.35
C ARG A 224 -18.13 -3.20 10.85
N PHE A 225 -17.28 -4.06 10.30
CA PHE A 225 -16.98 -4.12 8.87
C PHE A 225 -17.75 -5.25 8.22
N CYS A 226 -18.41 -4.96 7.09
CA CYS A 226 -19.44 -5.82 6.47
C CYS A 226 -19.25 -5.92 4.94
N ALA A 227 -19.82 -7.02 4.37
CA ALA A 227 -19.93 -7.23 2.93
C ALA A 227 -21.15 -6.53 2.33
#